data_01b6ed4573f990627e267709071ff457
#
_entry.id   01b6ed4573f990627e267709071ff457
#
_cell.length_a   1.000
_cell.length_b   1.000
_cell.length_c   1.000
_cell.angle_alpha   90.00
_cell.angle_beta   90.00
_cell.angle_gamma   90.00
#
_symmetry.space_group_name_H-M   'P 1'
#
loop_
_entity.id
_entity.type
_entity.pdbx_description
1 polymer ?
#
loop_
_entity_poly.entity_id
_entity_poly.type
_entity_poly.pdbx_seq_one_letter_code
_entity_poly.pdbx_strand_id
1 'polypeptide(L)'
;MRVLWFTNTPPAEANGKLKYNGGGWVSSLKDLMSMRTSLGIAFVSKSQGEVSVIGGVEYYPVFNPYEKSRSGRVRKLLGGSALENAYIMDAFTKVIDDFSPDVIEVFGSEHIYGKIAAYTDVPVVLHLQGILGECWKSFLPPGMSMLRYCMSGKGLAGKFGKFYYAESFRRRSRQEKMIFATVKNYIGRTDWDRGCVMKSNPDAAYFQLEEVMRPQFYANAGKWKGLDPDNPLIVTTISEAPF
;
A
#
# COMPACT_ATOMS: atom_id res chain seq x y z
N MET A 1 5.40 14.93 18.71
CA MET A 1 4.83 14.86 17.33
C MET A 1 3.94 13.63 17.27
N ARG A 2 2.73 13.79 16.76
CA ARG A 2 1.72 12.73 16.57
C ARG A 2 1.68 12.36 15.09
N VAL A 3 1.99 11.12 14.77
CA VAL A 3 2.05 10.61 13.40
C VAL A 3 0.94 9.59 13.18
N LEU A 4 0.11 9.77 12.17
CA LEU A 4 -0.94 8.82 11.80
C LEU A 4 -0.58 8.11 10.50
N TRP A 5 -0.54 6.80 10.53
CA TRP A 5 -0.30 5.97 9.37
C TRP A 5 -1.60 5.43 8.77
N PHE A 6 -1.72 5.50 7.45
CA PHE A 6 -2.72 4.74 6.71
C PHE A 6 -2.03 3.62 5.94
N THR A 7 -2.30 2.36 6.34
CA THR A 7 -1.63 1.19 5.78
C THR A 7 -2.62 0.20 5.17
N ASN A 8 -2.19 -0.53 4.14
CA ASN A 8 -2.96 -1.62 3.55
C ASN A 8 -2.94 -2.89 4.39
N THR A 9 -1.80 -3.12 5.04
CA THR A 9 -1.57 -4.29 5.87
C THR A 9 -1.16 -3.79 7.25
N PRO A 10 -1.94 -4.09 8.30
CA PRO A 10 -1.53 -3.73 9.65
C PRO A 10 -0.24 -4.45 10.02
N PRO A 11 0.61 -3.85 10.85
CA PRO A 11 1.74 -4.55 11.47
C PRO A 11 1.27 -5.84 12.14
N ALA A 12 2.15 -6.84 12.21
CA ALA A 12 1.82 -8.20 12.65
C ALA A 12 1.10 -8.28 14.01
N GLU A 13 1.38 -7.34 14.90
CA GLU A 13 0.83 -7.29 16.26
C GLU A 13 -0.66 -6.93 16.32
N ALA A 14 -1.16 -6.16 15.38
CA ALA A 14 -2.58 -5.77 15.34
C ALA A 14 -3.54 -6.96 15.13
N ASN A 15 -3.03 -8.10 14.70
CA ASN A 15 -3.80 -9.33 14.44
C ASN A 15 -3.42 -10.51 15.34
N GLY A 16 -2.51 -10.33 16.32
CA GLY A 16 -2.11 -11.38 17.25
C GLY A 16 -1.38 -12.59 16.64
N LYS A 17 -1.04 -12.54 15.35
CA LYS A 17 -0.33 -13.61 14.62
C LYS A 17 0.79 -13.02 13.78
N LEU A 18 2.01 -13.35 14.12
CA LEU A 18 3.19 -13.12 13.28
C LEU A 18 3.04 -13.87 11.94
N LYS A 19 2.46 -13.21 10.95
CA LYS A 19 2.53 -13.67 9.57
C LYS A 19 3.67 -12.94 8.88
N TYR A 20 4.73 -13.66 8.57
CA TYR A 20 5.93 -13.15 7.89
C TYR A 20 5.69 -12.66 6.45
N ASN A 21 4.52 -12.87 5.87
CA ASN A 21 4.21 -12.51 4.49
C ASN A 21 3.60 -11.12 4.40
N GLY A 22 4.41 -10.16 3.96
CA GLY A 22 4.03 -8.75 3.76
C GLY A 22 4.12 -7.90 5.05
N GLY A 23 4.61 -6.68 4.95
CA GLY A 23 4.64 -5.71 6.05
C GLY A 23 5.79 -5.82 7.04
N GLY A 24 6.77 -6.69 6.81
CA GLY A 24 7.89 -6.84 7.75
C GLY A 24 8.74 -5.57 7.93
N TRP A 25 8.91 -4.78 6.88
CA TRP A 25 9.58 -3.49 6.94
C TRP A 25 8.72 -2.42 7.62
N VAL A 26 7.39 -2.45 7.44
CA VAL A 26 6.44 -1.55 8.14
C VAL A 26 6.51 -1.81 9.65
N SER A 27 6.60 -3.07 10.08
CA SER A 27 6.78 -3.41 11.49
C SER A 27 8.10 -2.88 12.04
N SER A 28 9.21 -3.02 11.29
CA SER A 28 10.51 -2.47 11.71
C SER A 28 10.50 -0.95 11.78
N LEU A 29 9.85 -0.29 10.83
CA LEU A 29 9.67 1.16 10.84
C LEU A 29 8.79 1.60 12.02
N LYS A 30 7.70 0.86 12.31
CA LYS A 30 6.84 1.11 13.46
C LYS A 30 7.64 1.10 14.77
N ASP A 31 8.48 0.10 14.95
CA ASP A 31 9.31 -0.03 16.16
C ASP A 31 10.22 1.21 16.36
N LEU A 32 10.82 1.70 15.28
CA LEU A 32 11.63 2.92 15.35
C LEU A 32 10.81 4.19 15.60
N MET A 33 9.66 4.32 14.93
CA MET A 33 8.83 5.51 15.02
C MET A 33 8.15 5.63 16.37
N SER A 34 7.66 4.52 16.94
CA SER A 34 7.01 4.51 18.25
C SER A 34 7.92 4.90 19.42
N MET A 35 9.24 4.78 19.26
CA MET A 35 10.21 5.26 20.26
C MET A 35 10.34 6.79 20.29
N ARG A 36 9.91 7.50 19.26
CA ARG A 36 10.18 8.94 19.08
C ARG A 36 8.92 9.78 18.87
N THR A 37 7.80 9.14 18.58
CA THR A 37 6.54 9.81 18.24
C THR A 37 5.36 9.09 18.88
N SER A 38 4.26 9.82 19.12
CA SER A 38 2.97 9.17 19.33
C SER A 38 2.47 8.65 18.00
N LEU A 39 2.30 7.34 17.85
CA LEU A 39 1.97 6.69 16.58
C LEU A 39 0.57 6.10 16.61
N GLY A 40 -0.27 6.51 15.65
CA GLY A 40 -1.53 5.89 15.31
C GLY A 40 -1.45 5.15 13.98
N ILE A 41 -2.09 4.00 13.87
CA ILE A 41 -2.10 3.19 12.63
C ILE A 41 -3.54 2.83 12.28
N ALA A 42 -4.05 3.40 11.20
CA ALA A 42 -5.35 3.10 10.64
C ALA A 42 -5.22 2.14 9.45
N PHE A 43 -6.08 1.15 9.40
CA PHE A 43 -6.09 0.13 8.33
C PHE A 43 -7.49 -0.39 8.08
N VAL A 44 -7.77 -0.79 6.84
CA VAL A 44 -9.08 -1.36 6.50
C VAL A 44 -9.16 -2.80 6.98
N SER A 45 -10.21 -3.08 7.76
CA SER A 45 -10.48 -4.40 8.36
C SER A 45 -11.69 -5.08 7.73
N LYS A 46 -11.67 -6.42 7.68
CA LYS A 46 -12.78 -7.27 7.23
C LYS A 46 -13.82 -7.55 8.33
N SER A 47 -13.49 -7.23 9.57
CA SER A 47 -14.37 -7.38 10.74
C SER A 47 -14.41 -6.08 11.51
N GLN A 48 -15.50 -5.84 12.20
CA GLN A 48 -15.55 -4.78 13.19
C GLN A 48 -14.51 -5.04 14.26
N GLY A 49 -13.86 -3.98 14.70
CA GLY A 49 -12.88 -3.98 15.76
C GLY A 49 -12.91 -2.64 16.48
N GLU A 50 -12.48 -2.64 17.72
CA GLU A 50 -12.33 -1.45 18.53
C GLU A 50 -10.91 -0.90 18.41
N VAL A 51 -10.75 0.38 18.71
CA VAL A 51 -9.43 0.99 18.85
C VAL A 51 -8.69 0.29 20.00
N SER A 52 -7.44 -0.06 19.73
CA SER A 52 -6.61 -0.75 20.72
C SER A 52 -5.23 -0.11 20.82
N VAL A 53 -4.63 -0.16 22.01
CA VAL A 53 -3.28 0.34 22.25
C VAL A 53 -2.37 -0.86 22.53
N ILE A 54 -1.38 -1.07 21.68
CA ILE A 54 -0.42 -2.17 21.81
C ILE A 54 1.00 -1.59 21.72
N GLY A 55 1.79 -1.79 22.75
CA GLY A 55 3.17 -1.26 22.79
C GLY A 55 3.26 0.27 22.66
N GLY A 56 2.24 1.00 23.12
CA GLY A 56 2.17 2.47 23.01
C GLY A 56 1.73 2.98 21.63
N VAL A 57 1.35 2.10 20.71
CA VAL A 57 0.80 2.43 19.38
C VAL A 57 -0.70 2.25 19.39
N GLU A 58 -1.43 3.25 18.88
CA GLU A 58 -2.89 3.20 18.75
C GLU A 58 -3.28 2.59 17.40
N TYR A 59 -4.14 1.56 17.40
CA TYR A 59 -4.59 0.85 16.20
C TYR A 59 -6.06 1.12 15.94
N TYR A 60 -6.35 1.60 14.74
CA TYR A 60 -7.68 2.00 14.27
C TYR A 60 -8.17 1.06 13.15
N PRO A 61 -8.85 -0.05 13.47
CA PRO A 61 -9.41 -0.96 12.46
C PRO A 61 -10.67 -0.35 11.84
N VAL A 62 -10.57 0.14 10.62
CA VAL A 62 -11.71 0.68 9.86
C VAL A 62 -12.42 -0.46 9.15
N PHE A 63 -13.61 -0.80 9.64
CA PHE A 63 -14.42 -1.86 9.04
C PHE A 63 -14.94 -1.47 7.66
N ASN A 64 -14.70 -2.32 6.66
CA ASN A 64 -15.25 -2.15 5.31
C ASN A 64 -16.42 -3.13 5.05
N PRO A 65 -17.69 -2.68 5.12
CA PRO A 65 -18.83 -3.54 4.90
C PRO A 65 -18.97 -4.01 3.45
N TYR A 66 -18.29 -3.37 2.51
CA TYR A 66 -18.40 -3.62 1.08
C TYR A 66 -17.46 -4.74 0.58
N GLU A 67 -16.50 -5.20 1.40
CA GLU A 67 -15.49 -6.16 0.96
C GLU A 67 -16.02 -7.61 0.85
N LYS A 68 -17.00 -8.00 1.67
CA LYS A 68 -17.44 -9.40 1.86
C LYS A 68 -18.36 -9.99 0.78
N SER A 69 -18.83 -9.23 -0.22
CA SER A 69 -19.86 -9.72 -1.14
C SER A 69 -19.30 -10.30 -2.45
N ARG A 70 -19.71 -11.54 -2.82
CA ARG A 70 -19.45 -12.08 -4.18
C ARG A 70 -20.05 -11.19 -5.27
N SER A 71 -21.20 -10.57 -5.03
CA SER A 71 -21.77 -9.53 -5.89
C SER A 71 -20.95 -8.24 -5.90
N GLY A 72 -20.07 -8.04 -4.94
CA GLY A 72 -19.18 -6.87 -4.83
C GLY A 72 -18.27 -6.69 -6.04
N ARG A 73 -17.81 -7.77 -6.70
CA ARG A 73 -16.98 -7.66 -7.91
C ARG A 73 -17.76 -7.03 -9.07
N VAL A 74 -18.97 -7.49 -9.31
CA VAL A 74 -19.84 -6.94 -10.37
C VAL A 74 -20.24 -5.51 -10.03
N ARG A 75 -20.59 -5.23 -8.77
CA ARG A 75 -20.91 -3.88 -8.31
C ARG A 75 -19.73 -2.93 -8.44
N LYS A 76 -18.49 -3.36 -8.13
CA LYS A 76 -17.27 -2.57 -8.34
C LYS A 76 -17.04 -2.25 -9.82
N LEU A 77 -17.36 -3.17 -10.73
CA LEU A 77 -17.30 -2.90 -12.18
C LEU A 77 -18.34 -1.88 -12.63
N LEU A 78 -19.54 -1.90 -12.04
CA LEU A 78 -20.65 -1.01 -12.37
C LEU A 78 -20.59 0.36 -11.65
N GLY A 79 -19.45 0.74 -11.06
CA GLY A 79 -19.29 2.04 -10.40
C GLY A 79 -19.55 2.05 -8.89
N GLY A 80 -19.93 0.93 -8.29
CA GLY A 80 -20.19 0.79 -6.85
C GLY A 80 -18.98 1.00 -5.93
N SER A 81 -17.80 1.22 -6.48
CA SER A 81 -16.62 1.65 -5.74
C SER A 81 -16.70 3.09 -5.19
N ALA A 82 -17.58 3.94 -5.75
CA ALA A 82 -17.71 5.32 -5.28
C ALA A 82 -18.26 5.39 -3.84
N LEU A 83 -19.28 4.60 -3.53
CA LEU A 83 -19.88 4.54 -2.18
C LEU A 83 -18.88 3.94 -1.16
N GLU A 84 -18.17 2.87 -1.55
CA GLU A 84 -17.11 2.27 -0.72
C GLU A 84 -16.01 3.29 -0.43
N ASN A 85 -15.57 4.02 -1.44
CA ASN A 85 -14.55 5.05 -1.33
C ASN A 85 -14.99 6.20 -0.42
N ALA A 86 -16.22 6.69 -0.58
CA ALA A 86 -16.78 7.74 0.26
C ALA A 86 -16.86 7.29 1.73
N TYR A 87 -17.31 6.07 1.97
CA TYR A 87 -17.36 5.48 3.30
C TYR A 87 -15.97 5.40 3.96
N ILE A 88 -14.96 4.92 3.22
CA ILE A 88 -13.60 4.81 3.76
C ILE A 88 -13.01 6.20 4.04
N MET A 89 -13.26 7.19 3.18
CA MET A 89 -12.78 8.56 3.40
C MET A 89 -13.43 9.18 4.65
N ASP A 90 -14.75 9.04 4.82
CA ASP A 90 -15.45 9.50 6.02
C ASP A 90 -14.91 8.81 7.29
N ALA A 91 -14.69 7.50 7.25
CA ALA A 91 -14.13 6.78 8.38
C ALA A 91 -12.69 7.22 8.72
N PHE A 92 -11.86 7.48 7.70
CA PHE A 92 -10.50 7.98 7.93
C PHE A 92 -10.49 9.42 8.45
N THR A 93 -11.42 10.28 8.00
CA THR A 93 -11.57 11.63 8.57
C THR A 93 -11.90 11.57 10.06
N LYS A 94 -12.79 10.66 10.48
CA LYS A 94 -13.10 10.45 11.90
C LYS A 94 -11.88 9.98 12.71
N VAL A 95 -11.03 9.14 12.12
CA VAL A 95 -9.76 8.73 12.77
C VAL A 95 -8.79 9.92 12.89
N ILE A 96 -8.75 10.81 11.89
CA ILE A 96 -7.93 12.04 11.97
C ILE A 96 -8.43 12.94 13.11
N ASP A 97 -9.74 13.14 13.21
CA ASP A 97 -10.35 13.95 14.25
C ASP A 97 -10.07 13.38 15.65
N ASP A 98 -10.19 12.06 15.81
CA ASP A 98 -9.96 11.36 17.08
C ASP A 98 -8.47 11.37 17.49
N PHE A 99 -7.58 10.98 16.56
CA PHE A 99 -6.15 10.92 16.83
C PHE A 99 -5.48 12.30 16.85
N SER A 100 -6.00 13.31 16.14
CA SER A 100 -5.43 14.66 16.02
C SER A 100 -3.94 14.66 15.65
N PRO A 101 -3.56 14.16 14.45
CA PRO A 101 -2.16 14.03 14.04
C PRO A 101 -1.53 15.37 13.63
N ASP A 102 -0.21 15.48 13.82
CA ASP A 102 0.60 16.57 13.25
C ASP A 102 0.94 16.30 11.78
N VAL A 103 1.01 15.00 11.39
CA VAL A 103 1.31 14.54 10.04
C VAL A 103 0.67 13.18 9.76
N ILE A 104 0.23 12.98 8.53
CA ILE A 104 -0.32 11.71 8.05
C ILE A 104 0.64 11.10 7.03
N GLU A 105 1.03 9.84 7.25
CA GLU A 105 1.80 9.07 6.28
C GLU A 105 0.93 7.97 5.69
N VAL A 106 0.83 7.95 4.36
CA VAL A 106 0.04 6.98 3.59
C VAL A 106 0.99 6.02 2.89
N PHE A 107 0.86 4.73 3.18
CA PHE A 107 1.69 3.68 2.58
C PHE A 107 1.10 3.16 1.28
N GLY A 108 1.80 3.46 0.17
CA GLY A 108 1.42 3.04 -1.17
C GLY A 108 0.35 3.91 -1.83
N SER A 109 0.34 3.88 -3.14
CA SER A 109 -0.61 4.59 -4.01
C SER A 109 -1.72 3.67 -4.57
N GLU A 110 -1.68 2.37 -4.22
CA GLU A 110 -2.55 1.32 -4.75
C GLU A 110 -4.01 1.46 -4.30
N HIS A 111 -4.23 2.14 -3.20
CA HIS A 111 -5.55 2.39 -2.62
C HIS A 111 -5.90 3.86 -2.64
N ILE A 112 -7.15 4.16 -2.29
CA ILE A 112 -7.65 5.53 -2.28
C ILE A 112 -7.08 6.40 -1.17
N TYR A 113 -6.32 5.83 -0.24
CA TYR A 113 -5.96 6.48 1.03
C TYR A 113 -5.25 7.82 0.83
N GLY A 114 -4.42 7.94 -0.21
CA GLY A 114 -3.78 9.21 -0.55
C GLY A 114 -4.73 10.34 -0.92
N LYS A 115 -6.01 10.04 -1.24
CA LYS A 115 -7.03 11.05 -1.47
C LYS A 115 -7.38 11.83 -0.20
N ILE A 116 -7.02 11.32 0.96
CA ILE A 116 -7.24 12.02 2.23
C ILE A 116 -6.62 13.43 2.24
N ALA A 117 -5.59 13.64 1.44
CA ALA A 117 -4.98 14.96 1.26
C ALA A 117 -5.94 16.05 0.75
N ALA A 118 -7.09 15.67 0.18
CA ALA A 118 -8.15 16.60 -0.23
C ALA A 118 -9.23 16.82 0.85
N TYR A 119 -9.13 16.12 2.00
CA TYR A 119 -10.15 16.12 3.05
C TYR A 119 -9.62 16.63 4.40
N THR A 120 -8.36 17.03 4.46
CA THR A 120 -7.73 17.53 5.69
C THR A 120 -6.69 18.58 5.39
N ASP A 121 -6.48 19.49 6.33
CA ASP A 121 -5.38 20.48 6.30
C ASP A 121 -4.09 19.92 6.94
N VAL A 122 -4.16 18.75 7.57
CA VAL A 122 -2.98 18.08 8.11
C VAL A 122 -2.04 17.67 6.97
N PRO A 123 -0.75 17.95 7.05
CA PRO A 123 0.21 17.53 6.02
C PRO A 123 0.16 16.03 5.76
N VAL A 124 -0.04 15.65 4.50
CA VAL A 124 -0.05 14.26 4.04
C VAL A 124 1.22 13.95 3.27
N VAL A 125 1.87 12.85 3.62
CA VAL A 125 3.05 12.31 2.94
C VAL A 125 2.69 10.96 2.33
N LEU A 126 2.90 10.77 1.04
CA LEU A 126 2.71 9.50 0.36
C LEU A 126 4.03 8.73 0.29
N HIS A 127 4.11 7.61 1.01
CA HIS A 127 5.26 6.71 1.00
C HIS A 127 5.12 5.71 -0.14
N LEU A 128 5.87 5.90 -1.21
CA LEU A 128 5.80 5.10 -2.43
C LEU A 128 6.33 3.69 -2.20
N GLN A 129 5.55 2.70 -2.62
CA GLN A 129 5.96 1.28 -2.63
C GLN A 129 6.07 0.74 -4.05
N GLY A 130 5.35 1.36 -4.96
CA GLY A 130 5.32 1.10 -6.38
C GLY A 130 4.50 2.17 -7.06
N ILE A 131 4.53 2.21 -8.38
CA ILE A 131 3.79 3.18 -9.19
C ILE A 131 2.91 2.41 -10.17
N LEU A 132 1.62 2.34 -9.86
CA LEU A 132 0.64 1.57 -10.65
C LEU A 132 0.51 2.07 -12.09
N GLY A 133 0.67 3.37 -12.29
CA GLY A 133 0.64 3.97 -13.61
C GLY A 133 1.71 3.40 -14.54
N GLU A 134 2.92 3.22 -14.03
CA GLU A 134 4.04 2.64 -14.77
C GLU A 134 3.87 1.11 -14.89
N CYS A 135 3.45 0.44 -13.82
CA CYS A 135 3.14 -0.99 -13.86
C CYS A 135 2.03 -1.31 -14.88
N TRP A 136 1.04 -0.43 -15.04
CA TRP A 136 -0.01 -0.61 -16.04
C TRP A 136 0.52 -0.55 -17.48
N LYS A 137 1.50 0.30 -17.78
CA LYS A 137 2.13 0.36 -19.10
C LYS A 137 2.80 -0.95 -19.50
N SER A 138 3.32 -1.69 -18.50
CA SER A 138 4.00 -2.98 -18.68
C SER A 138 3.14 -4.17 -18.22
N PHE A 139 1.82 -3.98 -18.11
CA PHE A 139 0.89 -5.00 -17.59
C PHE A 139 0.83 -6.24 -18.49
N LEU A 140 0.94 -6.05 -19.79
CA LEU A 140 0.94 -7.15 -20.76
C LEU A 140 2.36 -7.40 -21.28
N PRO A 141 2.76 -8.67 -21.41
CA PRO A 141 4.00 -9.02 -22.11
C PRO A 141 4.00 -8.49 -23.55
N PRO A 142 5.19 -8.23 -24.12
CA PRO A 142 5.30 -7.86 -25.53
C PRO A 142 4.56 -8.83 -26.46
N GLY A 143 3.79 -8.29 -27.40
CA GLY A 143 3.01 -9.08 -28.37
C GLY A 143 1.71 -9.70 -27.84
N MET A 144 1.36 -9.47 -26.58
CA MET A 144 0.08 -9.93 -26.01
C MET A 144 -0.97 -8.82 -26.06
N SER A 145 -2.09 -9.07 -26.72
CA SER A 145 -3.25 -8.17 -26.65
C SER A 145 -4.09 -8.40 -25.39
N MET A 146 -4.86 -7.38 -24.96
CA MET A 146 -5.78 -7.49 -23.83
C MET A 146 -6.82 -8.60 -24.05
N LEU A 147 -7.33 -8.75 -25.29
CA LEU A 147 -8.25 -9.81 -25.62
C LEU A 147 -7.61 -11.20 -25.41
N ARG A 148 -6.39 -11.40 -25.92
CA ARG A 148 -5.66 -12.66 -25.75
C ARG A 148 -5.39 -12.95 -24.26
N TYR A 149 -5.02 -11.95 -23.50
CA TYR A 149 -4.86 -12.06 -22.05
C TYR A 149 -6.15 -12.53 -21.36
N CYS A 150 -7.28 -11.87 -21.62
CA CYS A 150 -8.55 -12.24 -21.01
C CYS A 150 -9.00 -13.65 -21.44
N MET A 151 -8.83 -13.98 -22.72
CA MET A 151 -9.21 -15.30 -23.27
C MET A 151 -8.34 -16.45 -22.78
N SER A 152 -7.13 -16.19 -22.27
CA SER A 152 -6.25 -17.23 -21.70
C SER A 152 -6.72 -17.74 -20.33
N GLY A 153 -7.79 -17.16 -19.73
CA GLY A 153 -8.39 -17.67 -18.50
C GLY A 153 -9.11 -19.00 -18.71
N LYS A 154 -8.99 -19.91 -17.73
CA LYS A 154 -9.64 -21.23 -17.77
C LYS A 154 -11.15 -21.09 -17.56
N GLY A 155 -11.94 -21.52 -18.55
CA GLY A 155 -13.40 -21.43 -18.55
C GLY A 155 -13.93 -19.99 -18.50
N LEU A 156 -15.25 -19.82 -18.40
CA LEU A 156 -15.89 -18.49 -18.37
C LEU A 156 -15.50 -17.69 -17.10
N ALA A 157 -15.44 -18.36 -15.95
CA ALA A 157 -15.08 -17.72 -14.69
C ALA A 157 -13.63 -17.20 -14.69
N GLY A 158 -12.68 -17.95 -15.26
CA GLY A 158 -11.29 -17.51 -15.38
C GLY A 158 -11.12 -16.35 -16.35
N LYS A 159 -11.83 -16.36 -17.47
CA LYS A 159 -11.85 -15.24 -18.44
C LYS A 159 -12.41 -13.97 -17.81
N PHE A 160 -13.53 -14.08 -17.10
CA PHE A 160 -14.12 -12.97 -16.36
C PHE A 160 -13.17 -12.48 -15.24
N GLY A 161 -12.50 -13.41 -14.54
CA GLY A 161 -11.52 -13.07 -13.50
C GLY A 161 -10.35 -12.24 -14.05
N LYS A 162 -9.79 -12.62 -15.21
CA LYS A 162 -8.72 -11.85 -15.86
C LYS A 162 -9.19 -10.49 -16.35
N PHE A 163 -10.37 -10.41 -16.95
CA PHE A 163 -10.97 -9.13 -17.34
C PHE A 163 -11.17 -8.22 -16.11
N TYR A 164 -11.76 -8.75 -15.04
CA TYR A 164 -11.95 -8.01 -13.80
C TYR A 164 -10.62 -7.51 -13.22
N TYR A 165 -9.60 -8.37 -13.19
CA TYR A 165 -8.28 -8.01 -12.67
C TYR A 165 -7.64 -6.87 -13.48
N ALA A 166 -7.63 -6.98 -14.81
CA ALA A 166 -7.10 -5.94 -15.70
C ALA A 166 -7.84 -4.61 -15.54
N GLU A 167 -9.18 -4.63 -15.53
CA GLU A 167 -9.99 -3.43 -15.37
C GLU A 167 -9.82 -2.80 -13.98
N SER A 168 -9.76 -3.61 -12.94
CA SER A 168 -9.48 -3.15 -11.57
C SER A 168 -8.10 -2.49 -11.48
N PHE A 169 -7.08 -3.09 -12.11
CA PHE A 169 -5.73 -2.52 -12.14
C PHE A 169 -5.72 -1.17 -12.89
N ARG A 170 -6.34 -1.12 -14.07
CA ARG A 170 -6.48 0.10 -14.87
C ARG A 170 -7.16 1.23 -14.11
N ARG A 171 -8.23 0.92 -13.36
CA ARG A 171 -8.94 1.91 -12.53
C ARG A 171 -8.07 2.44 -11.40
N ARG A 172 -7.34 1.57 -10.70
CA ARG A 172 -6.40 1.98 -9.65
C ARG A 172 -5.27 2.84 -10.20
N SER A 173 -4.71 2.49 -11.35
CA SER A 173 -3.71 3.30 -12.05
C SER A 173 -4.23 4.71 -12.42
N ARG A 174 -5.49 4.84 -12.82
CA ARG A 174 -6.12 6.16 -13.06
C ARG A 174 -6.36 6.92 -11.76
N GLN A 175 -6.74 6.22 -10.71
CA GLN A 175 -6.95 6.81 -9.38
C GLN A 175 -5.64 7.33 -8.78
N GLU A 176 -4.53 6.63 -8.97
CA GLU A 176 -3.20 7.06 -8.57
C GLU A 176 -2.83 8.42 -9.18
N LYS A 177 -3.16 8.67 -10.45
CA LYS A 177 -2.93 9.98 -11.08
C LYS A 177 -3.63 11.12 -10.36
N MET A 178 -4.84 10.88 -9.83
CA MET A 178 -5.56 11.89 -9.03
C MET A 178 -4.90 12.08 -7.67
N ILE A 179 -4.42 11.02 -7.04
CA ILE A 179 -3.66 11.10 -5.78
C ILE A 179 -2.39 11.92 -6.01
N PHE A 180 -1.65 11.65 -7.07
CA PHE A 180 -0.41 12.37 -7.39
C PHE A 180 -0.65 13.85 -7.69
N ALA A 181 -1.80 14.23 -8.22
CA ALA A 181 -2.16 15.62 -8.42
C ALA A 181 -2.53 16.37 -7.12
N THR A 182 -2.87 15.64 -6.05
CA THR A 182 -3.36 16.22 -4.80
C THR A 182 -2.30 16.23 -3.69
N VAL A 183 -1.54 15.14 -3.55
CA VAL A 183 -0.50 15.02 -2.53
C VAL A 183 0.70 15.88 -2.88
N LYS A 184 1.22 16.61 -1.90
CA LYS A 184 2.37 17.52 -2.09
C LYS A 184 3.69 16.94 -1.61
N ASN A 185 3.67 15.94 -0.72
CA ASN A 185 4.88 15.41 -0.11
C ASN A 185 4.98 13.90 -0.38
N TYR A 186 6.16 13.45 -0.76
CA TYR A 186 6.42 12.06 -1.11
C TYR A 186 7.67 11.54 -0.42
N ILE A 187 7.61 10.28 -0.01
CA ILE A 187 8.76 9.48 0.36
C ILE A 187 8.92 8.39 -0.69
N GLY A 188 10.13 8.19 -1.19
CA GLY A 188 10.46 7.12 -2.11
C GLY A 188 11.93 6.75 -2.01
N ARG A 189 12.38 5.78 -2.82
CA ARG A 189 13.67 5.12 -2.64
C ARG A 189 14.65 5.33 -3.78
N THR A 190 14.14 5.72 -4.94
CA THR A 190 14.93 5.72 -6.17
C THR A 190 14.73 7.01 -6.96
N ASP A 191 15.75 7.36 -7.78
CA ASP A 191 15.61 8.45 -8.75
C ASP A 191 14.49 8.20 -9.77
N TRP A 192 14.18 6.92 -10.02
CA TRP A 192 13.05 6.55 -10.89
C TRP A 192 11.71 6.96 -10.26
N ASP A 193 11.48 6.66 -8.99
CA ASP A 193 10.26 7.08 -8.25
C ASP A 193 10.15 8.60 -8.27
N ARG A 194 11.26 9.28 -7.95
CA ARG A 194 11.35 10.73 -7.98
C ARG A 194 11.00 11.29 -9.35
N GLY A 195 11.58 10.72 -10.41
CA GLY A 195 11.29 11.15 -11.79
C GLY A 195 9.81 11.00 -12.16
N CYS A 196 9.17 9.92 -11.72
CA CYS A 196 7.74 9.70 -11.94
C CYS A 196 6.86 10.70 -11.17
N VAL A 197 7.21 11.02 -9.92
CA VAL A 197 6.52 12.03 -9.11
C VAL A 197 6.66 13.40 -9.75
N MET A 198 7.90 13.84 -10.03
CA MET A 198 8.17 15.17 -10.60
C MET A 198 7.50 15.37 -11.97
N LYS A 199 7.35 14.31 -12.76
CA LYS A 199 6.61 14.35 -14.02
C LYS A 199 5.11 14.58 -13.83
N SER A 200 4.54 14.06 -12.75
CA SER A 200 3.11 14.13 -12.45
C SER A 200 2.74 15.36 -11.61
N ASN A 201 3.65 15.80 -10.74
CA ASN A 201 3.50 16.94 -9.86
C ASN A 201 4.87 17.62 -9.67
N PRO A 202 5.23 18.58 -10.54
CA PRO A 202 6.54 19.26 -10.51
C PRO A 202 6.82 20.04 -9.22
N ASP A 203 5.77 20.47 -8.51
CA ASP A 203 5.87 21.25 -7.27
C ASP A 203 5.92 20.38 -6.01
N ALA A 204 5.95 19.06 -6.15
CA ALA A 204 5.98 18.16 -5.02
C ALA A 204 7.32 18.18 -4.30
N ALA A 205 7.29 18.10 -2.98
CA ALA A 205 8.47 17.79 -2.17
C ALA A 205 8.71 16.27 -2.16
N TYR A 206 9.93 15.87 -2.48
CA TYR A 206 10.32 14.46 -2.48
C TYR A 206 11.46 14.21 -1.49
N PHE A 207 11.25 13.26 -0.61
CA PHE A 207 12.21 12.82 0.40
C PHE A 207 12.66 11.41 0.08
N GLN A 208 13.96 11.21 -0.05
CA GLN A 208 14.53 9.89 -0.22
C GLN A 208 14.69 9.20 1.12
N LEU A 209 14.13 8.01 1.26
CA LEU A 209 14.21 7.20 2.48
C LEU A 209 14.29 5.71 2.10
N GLU A 210 15.30 5.05 2.64
CA GLU A 210 15.44 3.60 2.49
C GLU A 210 14.51 2.85 3.44
N GLU A 211 14.12 1.63 3.07
CA GLU A 211 13.33 0.76 3.94
C GLU A 211 14.14 0.30 5.16
N VAL A 212 13.49 0.34 6.30
CA VAL A 212 14.06 -0.23 7.53
C VAL A 212 14.08 -1.74 7.42
N MET A 213 15.27 -2.32 7.42
CA MET A 213 15.41 -3.77 7.40
C MET A 213 15.04 -4.39 8.75
N ARG A 214 14.71 -5.66 8.74
CA ARG A 214 14.45 -6.42 9.98
C ARG A 214 15.72 -6.51 10.82
N PRO A 215 15.62 -6.57 12.16
CA PRO A 215 16.78 -6.61 13.06
C PRO A 215 17.80 -7.69 12.72
N GLN A 216 17.35 -8.83 12.18
CA GLN A 216 18.23 -9.94 11.77
C GLN A 216 19.23 -9.53 10.68
N PHE A 217 18.89 -8.64 9.78
CA PHE A 217 19.82 -8.14 8.75
C PHE A 217 20.93 -7.31 9.39
N TYR A 218 20.59 -6.43 10.33
CA TYR A 218 21.58 -5.62 11.06
C TYR A 218 22.48 -6.50 11.94
N ALA A 219 21.92 -7.51 12.61
CA ALA A 219 22.68 -8.43 13.46
C ALA A 219 23.64 -9.33 12.65
N ASN A 220 23.44 -9.45 11.35
CA ASN A 220 24.29 -10.21 10.43
C ASN A 220 25.14 -9.30 9.50
N ALA A 221 25.13 -7.97 9.73
CA ALA A 221 25.98 -7.07 8.99
C ALA A 221 27.47 -7.48 9.10
N GLY A 222 28.18 -7.44 7.99
CA GLY A 222 29.60 -7.82 7.92
C GLY A 222 29.90 -9.34 7.98
N LYS A 223 28.90 -10.19 8.16
CA LYS A 223 29.13 -11.67 8.15
C LYS A 223 29.22 -12.26 6.74
N TRP A 224 28.82 -11.51 5.74
CA TRP A 224 28.91 -11.92 4.34
C TRP A 224 30.35 -11.88 3.87
N LYS A 225 30.90 -13.01 3.41
CA LYS A 225 32.29 -13.17 2.98
C LYS A 225 32.49 -13.03 1.46
N GLY A 226 31.46 -12.66 0.74
CA GLY A 226 31.48 -12.60 -0.72
C GLY A 226 30.97 -13.89 -1.38
N LEU A 227 30.97 -13.87 -2.72
CA LEU A 227 30.67 -15.06 -3.52
C LEU A 227 31.93 -15.95 -3.59
N ASP A 228 31.72 -17.25 -3.49
CA ASP A 228 32.73 -18.24 -3.80
C ASP A 228 32.70 -18.48 -5.33
N PRO A 229 33.77 -18.11 -6.08
CA PRO A 229 33.78 -18.28 -7.53
C PRO A 229 33.73 -19.76 -7.95
N ASP A 230 34.25 -20.66 -7.10
CA ASP A 230 34.33 -22.09 -7.40
C ASP A 230 33.01 -22.80 -7.05
N ASN A 231 32.14 -22.15 -6.25
CA ASN A 231 30.85 -22.69 -5.84
C ASN A 231 29.76 -21.60 -5.90
N PRO A 232 29.35 -21.16 -7.11
CA PRO A 232 28.41 -20.07 -7.28
C PRO A 232 27.02 -20.45 -6.72
N LEU A 233 26.47 -19.60 -5.86
CA LEU A 233 25.13 -19.73 -5.29
C LEU A 233 24.16 -18.75 -5.94
N ILE A 234 23.11 -19.30 -6.56
CA ILE A 234 21.99 -18.49 -7.06
C ILE A 234 20.87 -18.56 -6.02
N VAL A 235 20.52 -17.41 -5.46
CA VAL A 235 19.43 -17.29 -4.50
C VAL A 235 18.27 -16.53 -5.14
N THR A 236 17.07 -17.11 -5.08
CA THR A 236 15.84 -16.42 -5.46
C THR A 236 14.83 -16.48 -4.32
N THR A 237 14.11 -15.40 -4.11
CA THR A 237 12.97 -15.36 -3.19
C THR A 237 11.68 -15.42 -4.00
N ILE A 238 10.85 -16.40 -3.70
CA ILE A 238 9.54 -16.56 -4.34
C ILE A 238 8.49 -16.28 -3.27
N SER A 239 7.64 -15.29 -3.50
CA SER A 239 6.44 -15.14 -2.70
C SER A 239 5.42 -16.19 -3.14
N GLU A 240 4.77 -16.87 -2.20
CA GLU A 240 3.57 -17.65 -2.52
C GLU A 240 2.51 -16.69 -3.09
N ALA A 241 2.44 -16.60 -4.42
CA ALA A 241 1.28 -16.01 -5.05
C ALA A 241 0.14 -17.03 -4.97
N PRO A 242 -1.04 -16.67 -4.48
CA PRO A 242 -2.20 -17.53 -4.62
C PRO A 242 -2.50 -17.63 -6.13
N PHE A 243 -2.28 -18.81 -6.70
CA PHE A 243 -2.66 -19.17 -8.04
C PHE A 243 -4.18 -19.35 -8.16
#